data_c1eb82db48f0705a86183c3b33fedbf0
#
_entry.id   c1eb82db48f0705a86183c3b33fedbf0
#
_cell.length_a   1.000
_cell.length_b   1.000
_cell.length_c   1.000
_cell.angle_alpha   90.00
_cell.angle_beta   90.00
_cell.angle_gamma   90.00
#
_symmetry.space_group_name_H-M   'P 1'
#
loop_
_entity.id
_entity.type
_entity.pdbx_description
1 polymer ?
#
loop_
_entity_poly.entity_id
_entity_poly.type
_entity_poly.pdbx_seq_one_letter_code
_entity_poly.pdbx_strand_id
1 'polypeptide(L)'
;MFHILRWVVAAIALLGVFGYWFVNQPQMDPLMTPERKARIEASPHYVNGEFVPETPHEKVNPSLGFWKEFFFPTPGKTIPSDPMISVKTNLRQLPRDKDVLVWMGHSSYYMQLNGHRILIDPISAEYALPVPFVDKAFEGSNIYTPDDIPDDIDVMVLSHDHWDHLDYDFVRAIEPKVKHVVTGLGNGGYYEKWG
;
A
#
# COMPACT_ATOMS: atom_id res chain seq x y z
N MET A 1 -7.88 40.73 19.82
CA MET A 1 -8.55 40.41 18.57
C MET A 1 -7.54 40.15 17.42
N PHE A 2 -6.63 41.08 17.09
CA PHE A 2 -5.63 40.89 16.01
C PHE A 2 -4.70 39.68 16.17
N HIS A 3 -4.29 39.32 17.36
CA HIS A 3 -3.45 38.13 17.60
C HIS A 3 -4.18 36.83 17.28
N ILE A 4 -5.45 36.70 17.69
CA ILE A 4 -6.27 35.51 17.39
C ILE A 4 -6.45 35.36 15.88
N LEU A 5 -6.78 36.47 15.19
CA LEU A 5 -6.95 36.47 13.73
C LEU A 5 -5.67 36.00 13.02
N ARG A 6 -4.49 36.46 13.45
CA ARG A 6 -3.20 35.99 12.87
C ARG A 6 -3.00 34.48 13.03
N TRP A 7 -3.28 33.94 14.20
CA TRP A 7 -3.17 32.48 14.44
C TRP A 7 -4.17 31.67 13.63
N VAL A 8 -5.40 32.16 13.47
CA VAL A 8 -6.41 31.53 12.61
C VAL A 8 -5.96 31.54 11.15
N VAL A 9 -5.47 32.66 10.64
CA VAL A 9 -4.94 32.76 9.26
C VAL A 9 -3.74 31.84 9.07
N ALA A 10 -2.81 31.79 10.04
CA ALA A 10 -1.66 30.89 9.99
C ALA A 10 -2.09 29.42 9.98
N ALA A 11 -3.06 29.04 10.81
CA ALA A 11 -3.60 27.68 10.84
C ALA A 11 -4.26 27.28 9.51
N ILE A 12 -5.05 28.16 8.92
CA ILE A 12 -5.67 27.93 7.60
C ILE A 12 -4.59 27.79 6.52
N ALA A 13 -3.56 28.63 6.53
CA ALA A 13 -2.46 28.54 5.58
C ALA A 13 -1.70 27.21 5.72
N LEU A 14 -1.39 26.77 6.95
CA LEU A 14 -0.75 25.49 7.21
C LEU A 14 -1.61 24.30 6.74
N LEU A 15 -2.91 24.32 7.00
CA LEU A 15 -3.83 23.31 6.51
C LEU A 15 -3.88 23.29 4.98
N GLY A 16 -3.85 24.46 4.33
CA GLY A 16 -3.78 24.56 2.87
C GLY A 16 -2.49 23.99 2.30
N VAL A 17 -1.34 24.29 2.92
CA VAL A 17 -0.03 23.72 2.54
C VAL A 17 -0.01 22.22 2.74
N PHE A 18 -0.51 21.73 3.88
CA PHE A 18 -0.60 20.30 4.16
C PHE A 18 -1.51 19.59 3.16
N GLY A 19 -2.70 20.14 2.89
CA GLY A 19 -3.63 19.59 1.91
C GLY A 19 -3.02 19.52 0.51
N TYR A 20 -2.36 20.61 0.07
CA TYR A 20 -1.65 20.63 -1.20
C TYR A 20 -0.55 19.56 -1.26
N TRP A 21 0.28 19.48 -0.22
CA TRP A 21 1.31 18.43 -0.13
C TRP A 21 0.70 17.03 -0.17
N PHE A 22 -0.37 16.78 0.58
CA PHE A 22 -1.02 15.47 0.67
C PHE A 22 -1.57 15.01 -0.68
N VAL A 23 -2.32 15.87 -1.39
CA VAL A 23 -2.91 15.50 -2.68
C VAL A 23 -1.89 15.39 -3.82
N ASN A 24 -0.66 15.85 -3.61
CA ASN A 24 0.43 15.70 -4.57
C ASN A 24 1.38 14.54 -4.23
N GLN A 25 1.00 13.64 -3.34
CA GLN A 25 1.79 12.44 -3.10
C GLN A 25 1.80 11.52 -4.35
N PRO A 26 2.88 10.79 -4.61
CA PRO A 26 2.99 9.93 -5.78
C PRO A 26 1.85 8.92 -5.93
N GLN A 27 1.33 8.43 -4.79
CA GLN A 27 0.29 7.39 -4.73
C GLN A 27 -1.15 7.93 -4.83
N MET A 28 -1.35 9.26 -5.02
CA MET A 28 -2.72 9.80 -5.02
C MET A 28 -3.49 9.44 -6.29
N ASP A 29 -2.87 9.53 -7.45
CA ASP A 29 -3.57 9.30 -8.71
C ASP A 29 -2.69 8.53 -9.69
N PRO A 30 -3.21 7.46 -10.33
CA PRO A 30 -2.52 6.78 -11.43
C PRO A 30 -2.52 7.65 -12.70
N LEU A 31 -1.56 7.40 -13.59
CA LEU A 31 -1.60 7.99 -14.93
C LEU A 31 -2.82 7.45 -15.69
N MET A 32 -3.77 8.32 -15.98
CA MET A 32 -5.02 7.95 -16.68
C MET A 32 -4.95 8.37 -18.15
N THR A 33 -4.53 7.43 -19.00
CA THR A 33 -4.57 7.64 -20.47
C THR A 33 -5.98 7.39 -21.03
N PRO A 34 -6.32 7.94 -22.21
CA PRO A 34 -7.58 7.66 -22.88
C PRO A 34 -7.84 6.16 -23.09
N GLU A 35 -6.81 5.40 -23.44
CA GLU A 35 -6.86 3.95 -23.66
C GLU A 35 -7.15 3.21 -22.35
N ARG A 36 -6.52 3.62 -21.24
CA ARG A 36 -6.76 3.05 -19.92
C ARG A 36 -8.19 3.32 -19.46
N LYS A 37 -8.65 4.56 -19.65
CA LYS A 37 -10.03 4.95 -19.34
C LYS A 37 -11.03 4.13 -20.15
N ALA A 38 -10.83 3.98 -21.45
CA ALA A 38 -11.69 3.17 -22.31
C ALA A 38 -11.73 1.69 -21.87
N ARG A 39 -10.61 1.12 -21.44
CA ARG A 39 -10.57 -0.26 -20.90
C ARG A 39 -11.34 -0.39 -19.57
N ILE A 40 -11.26 0.62 -18.70
CA ILE A 40 -12.03 0.67 -17.45
C ILE A 40 -13.53 0.73 -17.77
N GLU A 41 -13.94 1.64 -18.63
CA GLU A 41 -15.34 1.85 -19.04
C GLU A 41 -15.93 0.64 -19.78
N ALA A 42 -15.11 -0.15 -20.45
CA ALA A 42 -15.54 -1.40 -21.11
C ALA A 42 -15.70 -2.58 -20.14
N SER A 43 -15.28 -2.46 -18.89
CA SER A 43 -15.42 -3.54 -17.91
C SER A 43 -16.90 -3.71 -17.50
N PRO A 44 -17.45 -4.95 -17.49
CA PRO A 44 -18.81 -5.21 -17.01
C PRO A 44 -18.99 -4.91 -15.51
N HIS A 45 -17.88 -4.82 -14.77
CA HIS A 45 -17.86 -4.47 -13.35
C HIS A 45 -17.73 -2.98 -13.08
N TYR A 46 -17.61 -2.14 -14.11
CA TYR A 46 -17.55 -0.69 -13.98
C TYR A 46 -18.90 -0.08 -14.28
N VAL A 47 -19.66 0.27 -13.24
CA VAL A 47 -21.06 0.72 -13.35
C VAL A 47 -21.21 2.07 -12.66
N ASN A 48 -21.79 3.05 -13.39
CA ASN A 48 -22.03 4.41 -12.87
C ASN A 48 -20.79 5.13 -12.33
N GLY A 49 -19.61 4.86 -12.92
CA GLY A 49 -18.36 5.53 -12.55
C GLY A 49 -17.57 4.87 -11.42
N GLU A 50 -17.98 3.70 -10.96
CA GLU A 50 -17.29 2.92 -9.92
C GLU A 50 -17.23 1.43 -10.25
N PHE A 51 -16.21 0.75 -9.71
CA PHE A 51 -16.17 -0.71 -9.77
C PHE A 51 -17.12 -1.31 -8.74
N VAL A 52 -17.91 -2.27 -9.18
CA VAL A 52 -18.86 -2.99 -8.33
C VAL A 52 -18.46 -4.46 -8.21
N PRO A 53 -18.54 -5.08 -7.02
CA PRO A 53 -18.27 -6.49 -6.85
C PRO A 53 -19.35 -7.35 -7.50
N GLU A 54 -18.99 -8.54 -7.99
CA GLU A 54 -19.95 -9.53 -8.54
C GLU A 54 -20.98 -9.95 -7.50
N THR A 55 -20.52 -10.17 -6.28
CA THR A 55 -21.42 -10.52 -5.16
C THR A 55 -21.64 -9.26 -4.32
N PRO A 56 -22.88 -8.76 -4.25
CA PRO A 56 -23.18 -7.62 -3.38
C PRO A 56 -22.83 -7.92 -1.93
N HIS A 57 -22.21 -6.97 -1.26
CA HIS A 57 -21.93 -7.03 0.18
C HIS A 57 -22.47 -5.78 0.87
N GLU A 58 -22.81 -5.92 2.13
CA GLU A 58 -23.25 -4.78 2.93
C GLU A 58 -22.10 -3.79 3.12
N LYS A 59 -22.36 -2.50 2.88
CA LYS A 59 -21.40 -1.44 3.19
C LYS A 59 -21.25 -1.35 4.70
N VAL A 60 -20.03 -1.52 5.20
CA VAL A 60 -19.73 -1.34 6.61
C VAL A 60 -19.82 0.16 6.93
N ASN A 61 -20.72 0.53 7.86
CA ASN A 61 -20.76 1.87 8.43
C ASN A 61 -19.95 1.88 9.74
N PRO A 62 -18.74 2.47 9.75
CA PRO A 62 -17.91 2.46 10.93
C PRO A 62 -18.56 3.28 12.05
N SER A 63 -18.68 2.65 13.23
CA SER A 63 -19.21 3.31 14.44
C SER A 63 -18.22 4.32 15.01
N LEU A 64 -18.69 5.21 15.91
CA LEU A 64 -17.81 6.08 16.70
C LEU A 64 -16.76 5.28 17.49
N GLY A 65 -17.12 4.08 17.96
CA GLY A 65 -16.20 3.16 18.63
C GLY A 65 -15.09 2.66 17.71
N PHE A 66 -15.41 2.35 16.44
CA PHE A 66 -14.42 2.00 15.42
C PHE A 66 -13.41 3.14 15.23
N TRP A 67 -13.87 4.37 14.98
CA TRP A 67 -13.00 5.53 14.78
C TRP A 67 -12.14 5.85 16.00
N LYS A 68 -12.69 5.66 17.22
CA LYS A 68 -11.91 5.81 18.44
C LYS A 68 -10.76 4.81 18.50
N GLU A 69 -11.01 3.53 18.25
CA GLU A 69 -9.97 2.49 18.27
C GLU A 69 -8.98 2.62 17.11
N PHE A 70 -9.43 3.15 15.96
CA PHE A 70 -8.57 3.42 14.81
C PHE A 70 -7.53 4.51 15.11
N PHE A 71 -7.96 5.66 15.67
CA PHE A 71 -7.05 6.75 15.98
C PHE A 71 -6.33 6.60 17.32
N PHE A 72 -6.89 5.84 18.24
CA PHE A 72 -6.37 5.62 19.59
C PHE A 72 -6.41 4.11 19.91
N PRO A 73 -5.58 3.30 19.24
CA PRO A 73 -5.61 1.85 19.39
C PRO A 73 -5.27 1.42 20.81
N THR A 74 -5.96 0.37 21.29
CA THR A 74 -5.78 -0.16 22.64
C THR A 74 -4.82 -1.36 22.59
N PRO A 75 -3.65 -1.30 23.28
CA PRO A 75 -2.72 -2.43 23.38
C PRO A 75 -3.40 -3.71 23.90
N GLY A 76 -3.08 -4.84 23.29
CA GLY A 76 -3.67 -6.15 23.61
C GLY A 76 -5.12 -6.35 23.13
N LYS A 77 -5.72 -5.33 22.49
CA LYS A 77 -7.08 -5.41 21.92
C LYS A 77 -7.08 -5.20 20.40
N THR A 78 -6.56 -4.06 19.94
CA THR A 78 -6.51 -3.68 18.53
C THR A 78 -5.09 -3.67 17.98
N ILE A 79 -4.10 -3.62 18.87
CA ILE A 79 -2.69 -3.81 18.54
C ILE A 79 -2.07 -4.83 19.50
N PRO A 80 -1.01 -5.57 19.10
CA PRO A 80 -0.27 -6.45 19.99
C PRO A 80 0.28 -5.66 21.21
N SER A 81 0.29 -6.29 22.38
CA SER A 81 0.90 -5.71 23.60
C SER A 81 2.43 -5.78 23.57
N ASP A 82 2.96 -6.74 22.85
CA ASP A 82 4.39 -7.01 22.70
C ASP A 82 4.79 -7.03 21.23
N PRO A 83 6.07 -6.76 20.89
CA PRO A 83 6.56 -6.88 19.53
C PRO A 83 6.30 -8.27 18.95
N MET A 84 5.94 -8.34 17.68
CA MET A 84 5.75 -9.61 16.97
C MET A 84 7.09 -10.34 16.85
N ILE A 85 7.11 -11.62 17.20
CA ILE A 85 8.29 -12.47 17.00
C ILE A 85 8.36 -12.82 15.52
N SER A 86 9.40 -12.33 14.85
CA SER A 86 9.62 -12.59 13.44
C SER A 86 10.98 -13.23 13.19
N VAL A 87 11.03 -14.19 12.26
CA VAL A 87 12.26 -14.82 11.83
C VAL A 87 12.54 -14.43 10.39
N LYS A 88 13.63 -13.72 10.16
CA LYS A 88 14.01 -13.25 8.82
C LYS A 88 14.63 -14.37 8.00
N THR A 89 13.99 -14.72 6.89
CA THR A 89 14.53 -15.64 5.89
C THR A 89 15.38 -14.86 4.88
N ASN A 90 16.55 -15.40 4.51
CA ASN A 90 17.35 -14.80 3.43
C ASN A 90 16.74 -15.16 2.07
N LEU A 91 15.88 -14.29 1.53
CA LEU A 91 15.16 -14.51 0.28
C LEU A 91 16.10 -14.66 -0.92
N ARG A 92 17.25 -13.97 -0.91
CA ARG A 92 18.25 -13.99 -1.99
C ARG A 92 18.98 -15.33 -2.11
N GLN A 93 19.02 -16.12 -1.03
CA GLN A 93 19.69 -17.43 -0.97
C GLN A 93 18.74 -18.60 -1.13
N LEU A 94 17.44 -18.37 -1.25
CA LEU A 94 16.49 -19.45 -1.46
C LEU A 94 16.71 -20.12 -2.83
N PRO A 95 16.90 -21.45 -2.87
CA PRO A 95 17.00 -22.19 -4.12
C PRO A 95 15.73 -22.01 -4.95
N ARG A 96 15.90 -21.68 -6.24
CA ARG A 96 14.77 -21.33 -7.12
C ARG A 96 13.82 -22.51 -7.40
N ASP A 97 14.31 -23.74 -7.26
CA ASP A 97 13.56 -24.99 -7.43
C ASP A 97 12.72 -25.40 -6.21
N LYS A 98 12.74 -24.61 -5.15
CA LYS A 98 11.93 -24.84 -3.94
C LYS A 98 10.69 -23.95 -3.94
N ASP A 99 9.54 -24.58 -3.77
CA ASP A 99 8.30 -23.87 -3.51
C ASP A 99 8.30 -23.38 -2.06
N VAL A 100 8.16 -22.07 -1.88
CA VAL A 100 8.14 -21.42 -0.56
C VAL A 100 7.15 -20.27 -0.56
N LEU A 101 6.59 -20.01 0.61
CA LEU A 101 5.82 -18.81 0.91
C LEU A 101 6.40 -18.15 2.16
N VAL A 102 6.79 -16.89 2.06
CA VAL A 102 7.31 -16.10 3.17
C VAL A 102 6.40 -14.91 3.38
N TRP A 103 5.80 -14.80 4.55
CA TRP A 103 5.08 -13.62 4.95
C TRP A 103 6.07 -12.51 5.33
N MET A 104 5.91 -11.34 4.74
CA MET A 104 6.84 -10.22 4.89
C MET A 104 6.31 -9.11 5.82
N GLY A 105 5.11 -9.25 6.32
CA GLY A 105 4.38 -8.27 7.13
C GLY A 105 3.10 -7.82 6.44
N HIS A 106 2.13 -7.34 7.20
CA HIS A 106 0.80 -6.94 6.70
C HIS A 106 0.24 -7.93 5.67
N SER A 107 -0.02 -7.49 4.46
CA SER A 107 -0.47 -8.32 3.32
C SER A 107 0.66 -8.63 2.32
N SER A 108 1.93 -8.39 2.71
CA SER A 108 3.10 -8.62 1.86
C SER A 108 3.57 -10.06 1.90
N TYR A 109 3.80 -10.63 0.73
CA TYR A 109 4.33 -11.99 0.59
C TYR A 109 5.41 -12.07 -0.47
N TYR A 110 6.44 -12.87 -0.18
CA TYR A 110 7.34 -13.41 -1.19
C TYR A 110 7.00 -14.87 -1.40
N MET A 111 6.80 -15.28 -2.65
CA MET A 111 6.46 -16.66 -3.02
C MET A 111 7.39 -17.16 -4.12
N GLN A 112 7.86 -18.40 -3.98
CA GLN A 112 8.41 -19.18 -5.08
C GLN A 112 7.46 -20.32 -5.39
N LEU A 113 7.11 -20.49 -6.67
CA LEU A 113 6.23 -21.55 -7.13
C LEU A 113 6.65 -22.00 -8.53
N ASN A 114 6.93 -23.29 -8.70
CA ASN A 114 7.37 -23.87 -9.97
C ASN A 114 8.54 -23.10 -10.62
N GLY A 115 9.52 -22.66 -9.83
CA GLY A 115 10.67 -21.90 -10.29
C GLY A 115 10.41 -20.42 -10.60
N HIS A 116 9.20 -19.90 -10.36
CA HIS A 116 8.88 -18.47 -10.49
C HIS A 116 8.97 -17.78 -9.14
N ARG A 117 9.51 -16.56 -9.14
CA ARG A 117 9.56 -15.65 -7.99
C ARG A 117 8.48 -14.61 -8.10
N ILE A 118 7.61 -14.58 -7.14
CA ILE A 118 6.42 -13.73 -7.12
C ILE A 118 6.46 -12.87 -5.85
N LEU A 119 6.26 -11.59 -6.00
CA LEU A 119 6.18 -10.64 -4.89
C LEU A 119 4.77 -10.04 -4.86
N ILE A 120 4.13 -10.06 -3.70
CA ILE A 120 2.74 -9.65 -3.54
C ILE A 120 2.67 -8.50 -2.54
N ASP A 121 2.05 -7.39 -2.93
CA ASP A 121 1.84 -6.19 -2.12
C ASP A 121 3.06 -5.80 -1.27
N PRO A 122 4.26 -5.60 -1.88
CA PRO A 122 5.47 -5.36 -1.12
C PRO A 122 5.45 -4.00 -0.43
N ILE A 123 5.58 -4.03 0.89
CA ILE A 123 5.58 -2.83 1.74
C ILE A 123 6.66 -2.93 2.81
N SER A 124 7.33 -1.81 3.10
CA SER A 124 8.21 -1.63 4.25
C SER A 124 7.93 -0.33 5.01
N ALA A 125 6.99 0.47 4.53
CA ALA A 125 6.60 1.70 5.19
C ALA A 125 6.18 1.46 6.65
N GLU A 126 6.64 2.33 7.55
CA GLU A 126 6.28 2.26 8.97
C GLU A 126 4.83 2.65 9.21
N TYR A 127 4.27 3.48 8.32
CA TYR A 127 2.89 3.99 8.39
C TYR A 127 2.21 3.77 7.05
N ALA A 128 0.95 3.35 7.07
CA ALA A 128 0.16 3.15 5.87
C ALA A 128 -0.14 4.46 5.11
N LEU A 129 -0.23 5.58 5.84
CA LEU A 129 -0.44 6.92 5.28
C LEU A 129 0.84 7.75 5.38
N PRO A 130 1.01 8.82 4.58
CA PRO A 130 2.17 9.71 4.66
C PRO A 130 2.14 10.61 5.91
N VAL A 131 1.36 10.25 6.91
CA VAL A 131 1.23 10.95 8.19
C VAL A 131 1.74 10.05 9.33
N PRO A 132 2.75 10.47 10.09
CA PRO A 132 3.54 9.60 10.98
C PRO A 132 2.85 9.27 12.32
N PHE A 133 1.56 9.15 12.36
CA PHE A 133 0.80 8.83 13.58
C PHE A 133 -0.51 8.09 13.29
N VAL A 134 -0.72 7.68 12.04
CA VAL A 134 -1.92 6.95 11.64
C VAL A 134 -1.51 5.64 11.01
N ASP A 135 -2.13 4.56 11.48
CA ASP A 135 -1.99 3.20 10.95
C ASP A 135 -0.52 2.74 10.87
N LYS A 136 0.09 2.66 12.05
CA LYS A 136 1.47 2.22 12.23
C LYS A 136 1.55 0.70 12.11
N ALA A 137 2.53 0.21 11.36
CA ALA A 137 2.86 -1.22 11.32
C ALA A 137 3.16 -1.76 12.73
N PHE A 138 2.73 -2.98 13.02
CA PHE A 138 3.02 -3.61 14.30
C PHE A 138 4.53 -3.80 14.48
N GLU A 139 5.02 -3.49 15.67
CA GLU A 139 6.44 -3.65 15.97
C GLU A 139 6.90 -5.10 15.71
N GLY A 140 8.00 -5.26 14.98
CA GLY A 140 8.55 -6.56 14.59
C GLY A 140 7.91 -7.18 13.34
N SER A 141 6.86 -6.60 12.72
CA SER A 141 6.26 -7.17 11.51
C SER A 141 7.00 -6.79 10.23
N ASN A 142 7.45 -5.55 10.08
CA ASN A 142 8.15 -5.04 8.88
C ASN A 142 9.66 -5.26 8.96
N ILE A 143 10.10 -6.50 8.75
CA ILE A 143 11.52 -6.88 8.85
C ILE A 143 12.23 -6.98 7.51
N TYR A 144 11.48 -6.90 6.40
CA TYR A 144 12.03 -6.94 5.05
C TYR A 144 12.10 -5.56 4.43
N THR A 145 13.14 -5.34 3.63
CA THR A 145 13.41 -4.11 2.90
C THR A 145 13.63 -4.42 1.41
N PRO A 146 13.67 -3.44 0.52
CA PRO A 146 14.01 -3.64 -0.89
C PRO A 146 15.35 -4.35 -1.12
N ASP A 147 16.32 -4.24 -0.20
CA ASP A 147 17.62 -4.89 -0.30
C ASP A 147 17.55 -6.41 -0.09
N ASP A 148 16.53 -6.89 0.62
CA ASP A 148 16.31 -8.31 0.86
C ASP A 148 15.74 -9.02 -0.38
N ILE A 149 15.16 -8.26 -1.32
CA ILE A 149 14.49 -8.82 -2.49
C ILE A 149 15.52 -9.31 -3.53
N PRO A 150 15.38 -10.54 -4.04
CA PRO A 150 16.19 -11.04 -5.15
C PRO A 150 16.13 -10.15 -6.39
N ASP A 151 17.18 -10.15 -7.19
CA ASP A 151 17.31 -9.29 -8.38
C ASP A 151 16.55 -9.82 -9.61
N ASP A 152 15.83 -10.93 -9.48
CA ASP A 152 15.18 -11.66 -10.59
C ASP A 152 13.73 -12.05 -10.25
N ILE A 153 12.93 -11.08 -9.83
CA ILE A 153 11.49 -11.25 -9.60
C ILE A 153 10.77 -11.40 -10.95
N ASP A 154 10.06 -12.52 -11.13
CA ASP A 154 9.33 -12.76 -12.38
C ASP A 154 8.03 -11.96 -12.43
N VAL A 155 7.31 -11.88 -11.30
CA VAL A 155 6.03 -11.15 -11.23
C VAL A 155 5.91 -10.43 -9.89
N MET A 156 5.50 -9.17 -9.95
CA MET A 156 4.98 -8.44 -8.81
C MET A 156 3.46 -8.28 -8.97
N VAL A 157 2.73 -8.62 -7.92
CA VAL A 157 1.26 -8.52 -7.88
C VAL A 157 0.87 -7.40 -6.92
N LEU A 158 0.01 -6.50 -7.37
CA LEU A 158 -0.66 -5.53 -6.51
C LEU A 158 -2.14 -5.87 -6.44
N SER A 159 -2.65 -6.12 -5.24
CA SER A 159 -4.06 -6.42 -5.01
C SER A 159 -4.95 -5.19 -5.24
N HIS A 160 -4.60 -4.06 -4.63
CA HIS A 160 -5.29 -2.78 -4.76
C HIS A 160 -4.38 -1.61 -4.38
N ASP A 161 -4.83 -0.39 -4.55
CA ASP A 161 -4.03 0.83 -4.46
C ASP A 161 -4.12 1.56 -3.11
N HIS A 162 -4.52 0.88 -2.04
CA HIS A 162 -4.34 1.44 -0.71
C HIS A 162 -2.85 1.54 -0.36
N TRP A 163 -2.49 2.51 0.45
CA TRP A 163 -1.09 2.84 0.74
C TRP A 163 -0.37 1.80 1.58
N ASP A 164 -1.10 0.98 2.33
CA ASP A 164 -0.61 -0.21 3.04
C ASP A 164 -0.43 -1.44 2.13
N HIS A 165 -0.68 -1.30 0.83
CA HIS A 165 -0.42 -2.30 -0.22
C HIS A 165 0.47 -1.76 -1.35
N LEU A 166 0.40 -0.46 -1.63
CA LEU A 166 1.15 0.22 -2.69
C LEU A 166 2.17 1.19 -2.07
N ASP A 167 3.35 0.68 -1.71
CA ASP A 167 4.47 1.46 -1.17
C ASP A 167 5.32 2.02 -2.33
N TYR A 168 5.24 3.33 -2.55
CA TYR A 168 5.98 4.01 -3.62
C TYR A 168 7.49 3.80 -3.52
N ASP A 169 8.06 4.00 -2.34
CA ASP A 169 9.51 3.92 -2.14
C ASP A 169 10.02 2.49 -2.33
N PHE A 170 9.26 1.51 -1.83
CA PHE A 170 9.58 0.10 -2.03
C PHE A 170 9.55 -0.27 -3.51
N VAL A 171 8.47 0.06 -4.20
CA VAL A 171 8.28 -0.25 -5.63
C VAL A 171 9.39 0.38 -6.47
N ARG A 172 9.71 1.66 -6.23
CA ARG A 172 10.79 2.34 -6.95
C ARG A 172 12.17 1.69 -6.72
N ALA A 173 12.44 1.26 -5.49
CA ALA A 173 13.71 0.61 -5.16
C ALA A 173 13.86 -0.77 -5.81
N ILE A 174 12.76 -1.49 -6.05
CA ILE A 174 12.81 -2.84 -6.65
C ILE A 174 12.47 -2.87 -8.14
N GLU A 175 12.07 -1.75 -8.75
CA GLU A 175 11.72 -1.65 -10.17
C GLU A 175 12.72 -2.38 -11.09
N PRO A 176 14.05 -2.21 -10.97
CA PRO A 176 15.00 -2.91 -11.82
C PRO A 176 15.06 -4.42 -11.63
N LYS A 177 14.46 -4.95 -10.56
CA LYS A 177 14.47 -6.36 -10.19
C LYS A 177 13.24 -7.12 -10.69
N VAL A 178 12.21 -6.40 -11.18
CA VAL A 178 10.88 -6.94 -11.51
C VAL A 178 10.69 -7.00 -13.02
N LYS A 179 10.30 -8.16 -13.55
CA LYS A 179 10.05 -8.33 -15.00
C LYS A 179 8.64 -7.91 -15.41
N HIS A 180 7.65 -8.27 -14.60
CA HIS A 180 6.25 -8.03 -14.91
C HIS A 180 5.48 -7.58 -13.67
N VAL A 181 4.51 -6.68 -13.88
CA VAL A 181 3.56 -6.25 -12.86
C VAL A 181 2.17 -6.69 -13.27
N VAL A 182 1.44 -7.30 -12.33
CA VAL A 182 0.02 -7.67 -12.46
C VAL A 182 -0.77 -6.93 -11.39
N THR A 183 -1.80 -6.22 -11.82
CA THR A 183 -2.61 -5.41 -10.88
C THR A 183 -4.03 -5.24 -11.39
N GLY A 184 -4.91 -4.70 -10.53
CA GLY A 184 -6.27 -4.32 -10.89
C GLY A 184 -6.34 -3.33 -12.05
N LEU A 185 -7.45 -3.38 -12.77
CA LEU A 185 -7.68 -2.53 -13.94
C LEU A 185 -7.65 -1.05 -13.55
N GLY A 186 -6.75 -0.30 -14.17
CA GLY A 186 -6.48 1.10 -13.84
C GLY A 186 -5.16 1.32 -13.10
N ASN A 187 -4.82 0.46 -12.14
CA ASN A 187 -3.66 0.65 -11.25
C ASN A 187 -2.30 0.57 -11.94
N GLY A 188 -2.21 -0.03 -13.14
CA GLY A 188 -1.00 0.03 -13.97
C GLY A 188 -0.51 1.46 -14.25
N GLY A 189 -1.39 2.46 -14.13
CA GLY A 189 -1.05 3.86 -14.26
C GLY A 189 -0.09 4.40 -13.22
N TYR A 190 -0.04 3.83 -12.03
CA TYR A 190 0.95 4.20 -11.01
C TYR A 190 2.36 3.84 -11.48
N TYR A 191 2.55 2.60 -11.91
CA TYR A 191 3.84 2.10 -12.38
C TYR A 191 4.36 2.88 -13.60
N GLU A 192 3.49 3.16 -14.57
CA GLU A 192 3.86 3.97 -15.73
C GLU A 192 4.18 5.44 -15.38
N LYS A 193 3.52 6.00 -14.35
CA LYS A 193 3.80 7.35 -13.84
C LYS A 193 5.15 7.41 -13.12
N TRP A 194 5.51 6.33 -12.46
CA TRP A 194 6.72 6.27 -11.65
C TRP A 194 7.98 5.91 -12.44
N GLY A 195 7.85 5.34 -13.63
CA GLY A 195 8.93 4.98 -14.56
C GLY A 195 9.17 3.50 -14.67
#